data_3d68317b9d0b9d8cd295326d1b08f321
#
_entry.id   3d68317b9d0b9d8cd295326d1b08f321
#
_cell.length_a   1.000
_cell.length_b   1.000
_cell.length_c   1.000
_cell.angle_alpha   90.00
_cell.angle_beta   90.00
_cell.angle_gamma   90.00
#
_symmetry.space_group_name_H-M   'P 1'
#
loop_
_entity.id
_entity.type
_entity.pdbx_description
1 polymer ?
#
loop_
_entity_poly.entity_id
_entity_poly.type
_entity_poly.pdbx_seq_one_letter_code
_entity_poly.pdbx_strand_id
1 'polypeptide(L)'
;MAIVVGPGITVGPGITFERGSVISATLVYDLDAANYSAVPVNGTKDATGTYTLSVANTTNRISWAADNGGVFRMTGASGTSADYIYGGPNWTTGQSYTVFMAYKRSVTSGGRLLNTQVEAQKDWLMGLYNGNPDAFFPNYAVNLPSSGADLVWHFGWATWNTSTSLGQLYTATSSQPVGAAYSVTNASGGGFNNLRMFSRSSGSEAQTGDIGFVKVYNGVLTLSDVQSLYGTYKARFGY
;
A
#
# COMPACT_ATOMS: atom_id res chain seq x y z
N MET A 1 20.27 -11.77 16.48
CA MET A 1 20.42 -11.14 17.81
C MET A 1 20.78 -9.68 17.57
N ALA A 2 19.92 -8.75 17.94
CA ALA A 2 20.20 -7.32 17.76
C ALA A 2 20.99 -6.83 18.98
N ILE A 3 22.15 -6.20 18.75
CA ILE A 3 22.92 -5.54 19.81
C ILE A 3 22.49 -4.09 19.80
N VAL A 4 21.85 -3.63 20.89
CA VAL A 4 21.55 -2.21 21.09
C VAL A 4 22.74 -1.59 21.80
N VAL A 5 23.41 -0.66 21.10
CA VAL A 5 24.57 0.06 21.66
C VAL A 5 24.06 1.37 22.28
N GLY A 6 24.10 1.46 23.62
CA GLY A 6 23.76 2.69 24.35
C GLY A 6 24.89 3.74 24.32
N PRO A 7 24.62 4.98 24.76
CA PRO A 7 25.65 6.01 24.85
C PRO A 7 26.76 5.58 25.82
N GLY A 8 28.01 5.74 25.38
CA GLY A 8 29.21 5.43 26.18
C GLY A 8 29.93 4.12 25.82
N ILE A 9 29.52 3.40 24.80
CA ILE A 9 30.23 2.21 24.32
C ILE A 9 31.30 2.64 23.31
N THR A 10 32.57 2.39 23.63
CA THR A 10 33.70 2.56 22.70
C THR A 10 33.89 1.24 21.94
N VAL A 11 33.73 1.27 20.64
CA VAL A 11 34.01 0.12 19.76
C VAL A 11 35.42 0.21 19.22
N GLY A 12 36.14 -0.90 19.27
CA GLY A 12 37.50 -0.99 18.72
C GLY A 12 37.50 -0.87 17.18
N PRO A 13 38.67 -0.57 16.58
CA PRO A 13 38.80 -0.46 15.13
C PRO A 13 38.44 -1.80 14.45
N GLY A 14 37.62 -1.75 13.43
CA GLY A 14 37.19 -2.92 12.64
C GLY A 14 35.76 -3.42 12.89
N ILE A 15 35.01 -2.83 13.84
CA ILE A 15 33.59 -3.14 14.00
C ILE A 15 32.78 -2.06 13.28
N THR A 16 32.16 -2.45 12.18
CA THR A 16 31.22 -1.60 11.44
C THR A 16 29.81 -1.94 11.92
N PHE A 17 29.14 -1.00 12.53
CA PHE A 17 27.71 -1.11 12.75
C PHE A 17 27.00 -0.65 11.49
N GLU A 18 26.34 -1.57 10.79
CA GLU A 18 25.33 -1.12 9.84
C GLU A 18 24.23 -0.44 10.65
N ARG A 19 24.09 0.87 10.51
CA ARG A 19 22.91 1.58 10.98
C ARG A 19 21.73 0.91 10.31
N GLY A 20 20.93 0.18 11.05
CA GLY A 20 19.61 -0.20 10.59
C GLY A 20 18.95 1.09 10.08
N SER A 21 18.49 1.07 8.85
CA SER A 21 17.84 2.24 8.23
C SER A 21 16.71 2.69 9.15
N VAL A 22 16.87 3.87 9.74
CA VAL A 22 15.78 4.48 10.53
C VAL A 22 14.81 5.05 9.51
N ILE A 23 13.64 4.42 9.41
CA ILE A 23 12.57 4.90 8.54
C ILE A 23 12.26 6.37 8.90
N SER A 24 12.34 7.25 7.91
CA SER A 24 12.24 8.70 8.09
C SER A 24 10.82 9.21 8.41
N ALA A 25 9.81 8.38 8.20
CA ALA A 25 8.41 8.70 8.41
C ALA A 25 7.74 7.77 9.43
N THR A 26 6.73 8.27 10.13
CA THR A 26 6.02 7.51 11.16
C THR A 26 4.93 6.63 10.56
N LEU A 27 4.90 5.35 10.88
CA LEU A 27 3.79 4.46 10.56
C LEU A 27 2.56 4.88 11.35
N VAL A 28 1.46 5.21 10.66
CA VAL A 28 0.22 5.69 11.29
C VAL A 28 -0.98 4.78 11.04
N TYR A 29 -0.93 3.93 10.03
CA TYR A 29 -1.96 2.93 9.75
C TYR A 29 -1.30 1.62 9.33
N ASP A 30 -1.76 0.52 9.89
CA ASP A 30 -1.25 -0.82 9.61
C ASP A 30 -2.39 -1.83 9.52
N LEU A 31 -2.72 -2.23 8.32
CA LEU A 31 -3.61 -3.34 8.05
C LEU A 31 -2.82 -4.45 7.37
N ASP A 32 -2.20 -5.30 8.18
CA ASP A 32 -1.47 -6.48 7.73
C ASP A 32 -2.32 -7.72 7.97
N ALA A 33 -2.64 -8.46 6.91
CA ALA A 33 -3.46 -9.66 6.98
C ALA A 33 -2.83 -10.77 7.84
N ALA A 34 -1.52 -10.73 8.09
CA ALA A 34 -0.84 -11.64 9.03
C ALA A 34 -1.26 -11.43 10.49
N ASN A 35 -1.81 -10.28 10.83
CA ASN A 35 -2.31 -9.99 12.19
C ASN A 35 -3.72 -10.53 12.43
N TYR A 36 -4.32 -11.21 11.46
CA TYR A 36 -5.68 -11.71 11.50
C TYR A 36 -5.73 -13.21 11.20
N SER A 37 -6.80 -13.86 11.60
CA SER A 37 -7.12 -15.25 11.27
C SER A 37 -8.45 -15.38 10.48
N ALA A 38 -9.08 -14.26 10.19
CA ALA A 38 -10.32 -14.13 9.43
C ALA A 38 -10.40 -12.71 8.84
N VAL A 39 -11.37 -12.48 7.97
CA VAL A 39 -11.73 -11.11 7.54
C VAL A 39 -12.15 -10.30 8.76
N PRO A 40 -11.59 -9.09 8.98
CA PRO A 40 -11.99 -8.27 10.11
C PRO A 40 -13.47 -7.91 10.04
N VAL A 41 -14.08 -7.69 11.19
CA VAL A 41 -15.46 -7.23 11.31
C VAL A 41 -15.53 -5.73 11.55
N ASN A 42 -16.71 -5.14 11.37
CA ASN A 42 -16.93 -3.74 11.69
C ASN A 42 -16.52 -3.43 13.15
N GLY A 43 -15.81 -2.35 13.33
CA GLY A 43 -15.32 -1.94 14.64
C GLY A 43 -13.93 -2.49 15.01
N THR A 44 -13.38 -3.45 14.24
CA THR A 44 -12.00 -3.91 14.42
C THR A 44 -11.03 -2.75 14.24
N LYS A 45 -10.01 -2.67 15.09
CA LYS A 45 -8.93 -1.70 14.95
C LYS A 45 -7.84 -2.22 14.01
N ASP A 46 -7.18 -1.29 13.30
CA ASP A 46 -5.91 -1.57 12.64
C ASP A 46 -4.82 -1.92 13.66
N ALA A 47 -3.68 -2.44 13.22
CA ALA A 47 -2.63 -2.88 14.14
C ALA A 47 -1.97 -1.73 14.95
N THR A 48 -2.12 -0.47 14.52
CA THR A 48 -1.72 0.69 15.33
C THR A 48 -2.70 0.99 16.46
N GLY A 49 -3.89 0.40 16.45
CA GLY A 49 -4.97 0.68 17.39
C GLY A 49 -5.69 2.00 17.18
N THR A 50 -5.33 2.75 16.13
CA THR A 50 -5.81 4.12 15.90
C THR A 50 -7.10 4.14 15.10
N TYR A 51 -7.11 3.46 13.95
CA TYR A 51 -8.22 3.54 13.00
C TYR A 51 -9.17 2.36 13.12
N THR A 52 -10.46 2.65 13.05
CA THR A 52 -11.51 1.64 13.07
C THR A 52 -11.82 1.21 11.64
N LEU A 53 -11.89 -0.10 11.41
CA LEU A 53 -12.25 -0.66 10.13
C LEU A 53 -13.77 -0.74 9.98
N SER A 54 -14.24 -0.45 8.77
CA SER A 54 -15.59 -0.71 8.32
C SER A 54 -15.51 -1.78 7.23
N VAL A 55 -16.28 -2.83 7.37
CA VAL A 55 -16.23 -3.98 6.45
C VAL A 55 -17.64 -4.26 5.95
N ALA A 56 -17.79 -4.31 4.63
CA ALA A 56 -18.94 -4.90 3.98
C ALA A 56 -18.46 -6.13 3.20
N ASN A 57 -19.03 -7.26 3.50
CA ASN A 57 -18.78 -8.53 2.82
C ASN A 57 -20.10 -9.26 2.62
N THR A 58 -21.09 -8.54 2.09
CA THR A 58 -22.48 -8.98 1.98
C THR A 58 -22.66 -10.09 0.96
N THR A 59 -21.76 -10.20 0.01
CA THR A 59 -21.74 -11.25 -1.01
C THR A 59 -20.65 -12.30 -0.76
N ASN A 60 -19.97 -12.24 0.40
CA ASN A 60 -18.93 -13.17 0.82
C ASN A 60 -17.78 -13.34 -0.20
N ARG A 61 -17.43 -12.28 -0.91
CA ARG A 61 -16.35 -12.31 -1.90
C ARG A 61 -14.98 -12.04 -1.30
N ILE A 62 -14.93 -11.43 -0.09
CA ILE A 62 -13.68 -11.24 0.64
C ILE A 62 -13.52 -12.40 1.62
N SER A 63 -12.38 -13.05 1.54
CA SER A 63 -11.95 -14.10 2.47
C SER A 63 -10.57 -13.77 3.02
N TRP A 64 -10.23 -14.37 4.16
CA TRP A 64 -8.87 -14.46 4.63
C TRP A 64 -8.29 -15.81 4.25
N ALA A 65 -7.04 -15.84 3.80
CA ALA A 65 -6.32 -17.06 3.50
C ALA A 65 -4.94 -17.05 4.17
N ALA A 66 -4.46 -18.21 4.61
CA ALA A 66 -3.16 -18.35 5.30
C ALA A 66 -1.95 -18.21 4.36
N ASP A 67 -2.17 -18.11 3.05
CA ASP A 67 -1.12 -17.94 2.04
C ASP A 67 -0.21 -16.76 2.41
N ASN A 68 1.10 -16.93 2.22
CA ASN A 68 2.09 -15.90 2.53
C ASN A 68 1.97 -15.30 3.95
N GLY A 69 1.61 -16.12 4.93
CA GLY A 69 1.43 -15.70 6.33
C GLY A 69 0.16 -14.89 6.60
N GLY A 70 -0.76 -14.84 5.64
CA GLY A 70 -2.06 -14.16 5.71
C GLY A 70 -2.28 -13.19 4.57
N VAL A 71 -3.41 -13.33 3.88
CA VAL A 71 -3.85 -12.41 2.81
C VAL A 71 -5.34 -12.17 2.90
N PHE A 72 -5.81 -10.97 2.57
CA PHE A 72 -7.20 -10.72 2.24
C PHE A 72 -7.39 -10.95 0.76
N ARG A 73 -8.32 -11.82 0.41
CA ARG A 73 -8.58 -12.28 -0.97
C ARG A 73 -9.96 -11.88 -1.43
N MET A 74 -10.03 -11.19 -2.57
CA MET A 74 -11.27 -10.91 -3.27
C MET A 74 -11.43 -11.88 -4.44
N THR A 75 -12.58 -12.56 -4.52
CA THR A 75 -12.91 -13.50 -5.60
C THR A 75 -14.19 -13.10 -6.31
N GLY A 76 -14.31 -13.46 -7.61
CA GLY A 76 -15.53 -13.31 -8.38
C GLY A 76 -16.00 -11.89 -8.63
N ALA A 77 -15.19 -10.87 -8.33
CA ALA A 77 -15.50 -9.49 -8.63
C ALA A 77 -14.81 -9.07 -9.94
N SER A 78 -15.59 -8.73 -10.95
CA SER A 78 -15.08 -7.96 -12.07
C SER A 78 -16.04 -6.80 -12.35
N GLY A 79 -15.55 -5.58 -12.26
CA GLY A 79 -16.31 -4.39 -12.55
C GLY A 79 -17.21 -3.86 -11.44
N THR A 80 -17.97 -4.70 -10.71
CA THR A 80 -18.85 -4.24 -9.63
C THR A 80 -18.80 -5.15 -8.42
N SER A 81 -18.60 -4.58 -7.23
CA SER A 81 -18.76 -5.28 -5.95
C SER A 81 -19.06 -4.31 -4.83
N ALA A 82 -20.04 -4.65 -4.00
CA ALA A 82 -20.34 -3.94 -2.77
C ALA A 82 -19.42 -4.34 -1.61
N ASP A 83 -18.61 -5.39 -1.78
CA ASP A 83 -17.73 -5.89 -0.72
C ASP A 83 -16.45 -5.07 -0.67
N TYR A 84 -16.01 -4.72 0.55
CA TYR A 84 -14.81 -3.92 0.80
C TYR A 84 -14.31 -4.05 2.23
N ILE A 85 -13.04 -3.72 2.44
CA ILE A 85 -12.47 -3.35 3.73
C ILE A 85 -12.08 -1.86 3.63
N TYR A 86 -12.52 -1.07 4.60
CA TYR A 86 -12.41 0.39 4.56
C TYR A 86 -11.92 0.94 5.90
N GLY A 87 -10.98 1.87 5.88
CA GLY A 87 -10.42 2.50 7.07
C GLY A 87 -9.19 3.32 6.77
N GLY A 88 -8.54 3.84 7.81
CA GLY A 88 -7.29 4.58 7.69
C GLY A 88 -7.44 6.08 7.85
N PRO A 89 -6.35 6.84 7.60
CA PRO A 89 -6.34 8.29 7.78
C PRO A 89 -7.34 9.00 6.87
N ASN A 90 -7.87 10.09 7.39
CA ASN A 90 -8.60 11.09 6.62
C ASN A 90 -7.77 12.37 6.62
N TRP A 91 -6.99 12.57 5.58
CA TRP A 91 -6.13 13.74 5.43
C TRP A 91 -6.67 14.66 4.36
N THR A 92 -7.04 15.84 4.79
CA THR A 92 -7.32 16.94 3.87
C THR A 92 -6.02 17.35 3.13
N THR A 93 -6.14 18.15 2.09
CA THR A 93 -5.01 18.74 1.36
C THR A 93 -3.95 19.31 2.31
N GLY A 94 -2.69 19.08 2.02
CA GLY A 94 -1.58 19.66 2.80
C GLY A 94 -0.73 18.66 3.59
N GLN A 95 -1.09 17.37 3.59
CA GLN A 95 -0.32 16.33 4.26
C GLN A 95 0.57 15.58 3.27
N SER A 96 1.86 15.45 3.59
CA SER A 96 2.76 14.51 2.91
C SER A 96 2.60 13.11 3.48
N TYR A 97 2.63 12.09 2.63
CA TYR A 97 2.42 10.71 3.06
C TYR A 97 3.09 9.68 2.14
N THR A 98 3.17 8.46 2.63
CA THR A 98 3.47 7.28 1.82
C THR A 98 2.47 6.17 2.13
N VAL A 99 1.92 5.56 1.09
CA VAL A 99 1.15 4.32 1.19
C VAL A 99 1.98 3.19 0.64
N PHE A 100 2.17 2.14 1.43
CA PHE A 100 2.90 0.94 1.07
C PHE A 100 1.98 -0.27 1.12
N MET A 101 1.95 -1.07 0.05
CA MET A 101 1.14 -2.28 -0.01
C MET A 101 1.87 -3.43 -0.70
N ALA A 102 1.51 -4.66 -0.28
CA ALA A 102 1.81 -5.87 -1.03
C ALA A 102 0.52 -6.44 -1.59
N TYR A 103 0.50 -6.72 -2.89
CA TYR A 103 -0.69 -7.15 -3.60
C TYR A 103 -0.37 -8.09 -4.76
N LYS A 104 -1.38 -8.87 -5.14
CA LYS A 104 -1.35 -9.74 -6.31
C LYS A 104 -2.72 -9.69 -6.98
N ARG A 105 -2.74 -9.42 -8.28
CA ARG A 105 -3.96 -9.53 -9.07
C ARG A 105 -4.23 -10.99 -9.44
N SER A 106 -5.49 -11.36 -9.52
CA SER A 106 -5.90 -12.68 -10.01
C SER A 106 -6.44 -12.63 -11.45
N VAL A 107 -6.63 -11.42 -11.99
CA VAL A 107 -7.10 -11.18 -13.36
C VAL A 107 -6.37 -10.00 -13.97
N THR A 108 -6.26 -9.99 -15.28
CA THR A 108 -5.55 -8.95 -16.05
C THR A 108 -6.44 -7.76 -16.43
N SER A 109 -7.72 -7.82 -16.08
CA SER A 109 -8.69 -6.75 -16.29
C SER A 109 -9.35 -6.40 -14.95
N GLY A 110 -10.00 -5.26 -14.87
CA GLY A 110 -10.71 -4.84 -13.67
C GLY A 110 -10.26 -3.46 -13.21
N GLY A 111 -10.39 -3.19 -11.92
CA GLY A 111 -10.32 -1.86 -11.36
C GLY A 111 -9.27 -1.70 -10.26
N ARG A 112 -9.71 -1.21 -9.12
CA ARG A 112 -8.86 -0.72 -8.04
C ARG A 112 -8.65 -1.76 -6.97
N LEU A 113 -7.39 -2.04 -6.65
CA LEU A 113 -7.05 -2.81 -5.44
C LEU A 113 -7.16 -1.94 -4.19
N LEU A 114 -6.72 -0.70 -4.31
CA LEU A 114 -6.76 0.28 -3.23
C LEU A 114 -7.16 1.64 -3.79
N ASN A 115 -8.07 2.31 -3.11
CA ASN A 115 -8.47 3.67 -3.46
C ASN A 115 -8.90 4.45 -2.22
N THR A 116 -9.13 5.75 -2.40
CA THR A 116 -9.83 6.56 -1.41
C THR A 116 -11.30 6.74 -1.81
N GLN A 117 -12.10 7.24 -0.88
CA GLN A 117 -13.45 7.62 -1.18
C GLN A 117 -13.44 8.76 -2.21
N VAL A 118 -14.29 8.65 -3.23
CA VAL A 118 -14.38 9.64 -4.30
C VAL A 118 -15.01 10.92 -3.77
N GLU A 119 -14.17 11.90 -3.55
CA GLU A 119 -14.58 13.31 -3.44
C GLU A 119 -13.81 14.09 -4.49
N ALA A 120 -14.35 15.21 -4.93
CA ALA A 120 -13.63 16.11 -5.84
C ALA A 120 -12.22 16.41 -5.27
N GLN A 121 -11.18 16.23 -6.08
CA GLN A 121 -9.77 16.41 -5.73
C GLN A 121 -9.15 15.36 -4.77
N LYS A 122 -9.88 14.28 -4.45
CA LYS A 122 -9.40 13.20 -3.60
C LYS A 122 -9.58 11.82 -4.26
N ASP A 123 -9.71 11.78 -5.57
CA ASP A 123 -9.75 10.51 -6.31
C ASP A 123 -8.33 9.93 -6.39
N TRP A 124 -8.06 9.02 -5.48
CA TRP A 124 -6.78 8.36 -5.33
C TRP A 124 -6.95 6.87 -5.59
N LEU A 125 -6.06 6.28 -6.34
CA LEU A 125 -6.04 4.84 -6.57
C LEU A 125 -4.62 4.28 -6.62
N MET A 126 -4.48 3.02 -6.23
CA MET A 126 -3.42 2.11 -6.65
C MET A 126 -4.07 0.88 -7.29
N GLY A 127 -3.61 0.52 -8.48
CA GLY A 127 -4.15 -0.60 -9.23
C GLY A 127 -4.13 -0.38 -10.73
N LEU A 128 -5.08 -0.96 -11.44
CA LEU A 128 -5.22 -0.83 -12.89
C LEU A 128 -5.83 0.52 -13.25
N TYR A 129 -5.16 1.28 -14.11
CA TYR A 129 -5.68 2.51 -14.69
C TYR A 129 -5.34 2.58 -16.19
N ASN A 130 -6.36 2.78 -17.04
CA ASN A 130 -6.21 2.85 -18.50
C ASN A 130 -5.40 1.69 -19.11
N GLY A 131 -5.59 0.47 -18.61
CA GLY A 131 -4.86 -0.70 -19.06
C GLY A 131 -3.45 -0.86 -18.48
N ASN A 132 -2.96 0.11 -17.70
CA ASN A 132 -1.69 0.02 -17.01
C ASN A 132 -1.88 -0.74 -15.68
N PRO A 133 -1.13 -1.83 -15.46
CA PRO A 133 -1.36 -2.72 -14.34
C PRO A 133 -1.00 -2.14 -12.98
N ASP A 134 -0.04 -1.23 -12.95
CA ASP A 134 0.37 -0.54 -11.74
C ASP A 134 0.31 0.95 -11.99
N ALA A 135 -0.64 1.59 -11.34
CA ALA A 135 -0.86 3.01 -11.42
C ALA A 135 -1.07 3.60 -10.03
N PHE A 136 -0.56 4.78 -9.83
CA PHE A 136 -0.90 5.64 -8.72
C PHE A 136 -1.52 6.92 -9.27
N PHE A 137 -2.69 7.25 -8.77
CA PHE A 137 -3.46 8.40 -9.25
C PHE A 137 -3.80 9.34 -8.10
N PRO A 138 -2.90 10.26 -7.75
CA PRO A 138 -3.24 11.36 -6.85
C PRO A 138 -3.81 12.52 -7.67
N ASN A 139 -4.99 12.37 -8.29
CA ASN A 139 -5.61 13.30 -9.23
C ASN A 139 -5.02 13.32 -10.67
N TYR A 140 -3.78 12.86 -10.89
CA TYR A 140 -3.17 12.58 -12.20
C TYR A 140 -2.34 11.31 -12.11
N ALA A 141 -2.42 10.50 -13.15
CA ALA A 141 -1.81 9.19 -13.13
C ALA A 141 -0.28 9.25 -13.19
N VAL A 142 0.37 8.60 -12.25
CA VAL A 142 1.71 8.04 -12.44
C VAL A 142 1.51 6.61 -12.89
N ASN A 143 1.74 6.34 -14.15
CA ASN A 143 1.62 5.00 -14.71
C ASN A 143 2.99 4.37 -14.87
N LEU A 144 3.12 3.10 -14.51
CA LEU A 144 4.24 2.32 -15.00
C LEU A 144 4.11 2.12 -16.51
N PRO A 145 5.22 2.13 -17.25
CA PRO A 145 5.20 1.67 -18.63
C PRO A 145 4.60 0.27 -18.66
N SER A 146 3.63 0.06 -19.52
CA SER A 146 2.83 -1.17 -19.56
C SER A 146 3.72 -2.39 -19.82
N SER A 147 3.93 -3.20 -18.80
CA SER A 147 4.52 -4.53 -18.93
C SER A 147 3.46 -5.62 -19.12
N GLY A 148 2.21 -5.25 -19.30
CA GLY A 148 1.08 -6.17 -19.22
C GLY A 148 0.75 -6.52 -17.76
N ALA A 149 -0.51 -6.82 -17.48
CA ALA A 149 -0.90 -7.29 -16.16
C ALA A 149 -0.33 -8.69 -15.95
N ASP A 150 0.59 -8.84 -15.03
CA ASP A 150 1.04 -10.13 -14.55
C ASP A 150 0.24 -10.56 -13.30
N LEU A 151 0.35 -11.82 -12.96
CA LEU A 151 -0.36 -12.44 -11.83
C LEU A 151 0.62 -12.81 -10.72
N VAL A 152 1.66 -12.00 -10.54
CA VAL A 152 2.66 -12.18 -9.48
C VAL A 152 2.43 -11.18 -8.34
N TRP A 153 3.12 -11.38 -7.23
CA TRP A 153 3.13 -10.42 -6.16
C TRP A 153 3.87 -9.14 -6.56
N HIS A 154 3.32 -8.02 -6.16
CA HIS A 154 3.90 -6.70 -6.30
C HIS A 154 4.00 -6.03 -4.94
N PHE A 155 5.04 -5.24 -4.79
CA PHE A 155 5.12 -4.22 -3.76
C PHE A 155 4.97 -2.86 -4.43
N GLY A 156 4.10 -2.03 -3.89
CA GLY A 156 3.88 -0.67 -4.36
C GLY A 156 4.04 0.34 -3.24
N TRP A 157 4.76 1.43 -3.50
CA TRP A 157 4.89 2.58 -2.61
C TRP A 157 4.46 3.82 -3.35
N ALA A 158 3.33 4.37 -2.96
CA ALA A 158 2.84 5.65 -3.48
C ALA A 158 3.14 6.75 -2.48
N THR A 159 3.92 7.74 -2.87
CA THR A 159 4.26 8.88 -2.03
C THR A 159 3.66 10.16 -2.57
N TRP A 160 3.25 11.04 -1.68
CA TRP A 160 2.85 12.40 -1.99
C TRP A 160 3.63 13.38 -1.15
N ASN A 161 4.29 14.34 -1.81
CA ASN A 161 4.98 15.44 -1.16
C ASN A 161 4.20 16.75 -1.40
N THR A 162 3.57 17.26 -0.36
CA THR A 162 2.73 18.47 -0.46
C THR A 162 3.53 19.74 -0.71
N SER A 163 4.79 19.82 -0.23
CA SER A 163 5.61 21.01 -0.41
C SER A 163 6.09 21.21 -1.85
N THR A 164 6.21 20.12 -2.60
CA THR A 164 6.66 20.12 -4.00
C THR A 164 5.56 19.74 -4.99
N SER A 165 4.38 19.39 -4.48
CA SER A 165 3.27 18.82 -5.27
C SER A 165 3.70 17.62 -6.13
N LEU A 166 4.57 16.76 -5.57
CA LEU A 166 5.18 15.64 -6.26
C LEU A 166 4.56 14.32 -5.80
N GLY A 167 3.94 13.60 -6.72
CA GLY A 167 3.54 12.22 -6.55
C GLY A 167 4.59 11.27 -7.14
N GLN A 168 4.93 10.21 -6.41
CA GLN A 168 5.87 9.18 -6.86
C GLN A 168 5.32 7.79 -6.62
N LEU A 169 5.61 6.87 -7.54
CA LEU A 169 5.31 5.46 -7.42
C LEU A 169 6.60 4.64 -7.54
N TYR A 170 6.90 3.86 -6.52
CA TYR A 170 7.93 2.82 -6.55
C TYR A 170 7.25 1.47 -6.63
N THR A 171 7.83 0.54 -7.37
CA THR A 171 7.33 -0.83 -7.43
C THR A 171 8.48 -1.82 -7.37
N ALA A 172 8.19 -3.02 -6.92
CA ALA A 172 9.09 -4.16 -6.96
C ALA A 172 8.31 -5.45 -7.16
N THR A 173 8.94 -6.41 -7.84
CA THR A 173 8.49 -7.79 -8.00
C THR A 173 9.62 -8.73 -7.68
N SER A 174 9.42 -10.05 -7.79
CA SER A 174 10.50 -11.05 -7.64
C SER A 174 11.66 -10.84 -8.60
N SER A 175 11.36 -10.39 -9.81
CA SER A 175 12.37 -10.21 -10.89
C SER A 175 12.92 -8.79 -10.97
N GLN A 176 12.28 -7.83 -10.29
CA GLN A 176 12.66 -6.42 -10.33
C GLN A 176 12.70 -5.83 -8.92
N PRO A 177 13.89 -5.63 -8.36
CA PRO A 177 14.03 -4.95 -7.08
C PRO A 177 13.60 -3.48 -7.20
N VAL A 178 13.40 -2.84 -6.06
CA VAL A 178 13.01 -1.43 -6.01
C VAL A 178 14.01 -0.56 -6.77
N GLY A 179 13.54 0.05 -7.83
CA GLY A 179 14.29 0.97 -8.68
C GLY A 179 13.94 2.45 -8.42
N ALA A 180 14.19 3.28 -9.41
CA ALA A 180 13.82 4.70 -9.38
C ALA A 180 12.29 4.87 -9.40
N ALA A 181 11.82 5.95 -8.79
CA ALA A 181 10.39 6.28 -8.80
C ALA A 181 9.92 6.73 -10.19
N TYR A 182 8.68 6.38 -10.49
CA TYR A 182 7.89 7.09 -11.51
C TYR A 182 7.24 8.30 -10.84
N SER A 183 7.24 9.44 -11.51
CA SER A 183 6.87 10.71 -10.87
C SER A 183 5.89 11.51 -11.71
N VAL A 184 5.02 12.25 -11.02
CA VAL A 184 4.16 13.28 -11.60
C VAL A 184 4.15 14.50 -10.69
N THR A 185 4.21 15.69 -11.28
CA THR A 185 3.99 16.93 -10.57
C THR A 185 2.53 17.36 -10.75
N ASN A 186 1.85 17.62 -9.64
CA ASN A 186 0.44 18.00 -9.67
C ASN A 186 0.16 19.11 -8.65
N ALA A 187 -0.31 20.25 -9.15
CA ALA A 187 -0.66 21.39 -8.31
C ALA A 187 -1.96 21.22 -7.51
N SER A 188 -2.78 20.21 -7.83
CA SER A 188 -4.13 20.06 -7.24
C SER A 188 -4.17 19.34 -5.89
N GLY A 189 -3.03 18.89 -5.41
CA GLY A 189 -2.91 18.23 -4.10
C GLY A 189 -3.36 16.75 -4.10
N GLY A 190 -2.70 15.97 -3.28
CA GLY A 190 -2.89 14.53 -3.12
C GLY A 190 -3.55 14.16 -1.79
N GLY A 191 -4.54 14.89 -1.32
CA GLY A 191 -5.29 14.49 -0.14
C GLY A 191 -5.94 13.13 -0.33
N PHE A 192 -6.08 12.33 0.73
CA PHE A 192 -6.92 11.16 0.68
C PHE A 192 -7.81 11.04 1.91
N ASN A 193 -8.94 10.40 1.71
CA ASN A 193 -9.97 10.23 2.72
C ASN A 193 -10.22 8.74 2.86
N ASN A 194 -9.70 8.13 3.91
CA ASN A 194 -9.81 6.71 4.19
C ASN A 194 -9.45 5.79 2.99
N LEU A 195 -8.87 4.70 3.26
CA LEU A 195 -8.51 3.71 2.25
C LEU A 195 -9.61 2.66 2.10
N ARG A 196 -9.95 2.34 0.86
CA ARG A 196 -10.90 1.30 0.53
C ARG A 196 -10.21 0.26 -0.36
N MET A 197 -10.28 -1.00 0.05
CA MET A 197 -9.69 -2.12 -0.65
C MET A 197 -10.72 -2.79 -1.54
N PHE A 198 -10.27 -3.24 -2.70
CA PHE A 198 -10.94 -4.08 -3.68
C PHE A 198 -12.03 -3.45 -4.54
N SER A 199 -12.55 -2.30 -4.19
CA SER A 199 -13.58 -1.62 -5.01
C SER A 199 -13.61 -0.12 -4.79
N ARG A 200 -14.18 0.62 -5.74
CA ARG A 200 -14.51 2.04 -5.59
C ARG A 200 -15.70 2.24 -4.65
N SER A 201 -15.89 3.44 -4.11
CA SER A 201 -16.97 3.77 -3.17
C SER A 201 -18.37 3.48 -3.72
N SER A 202 -18.56 3.59 -5.02
CA SER A 202 -19.82 3.23 -5.72
C SER A 202 -20.00 1.71 -5.92
N GLY A 203 -19.05 0.87 -5.46
CA GLY A 203 -19.03 -0.55 -5.79
C GLY A 203 -18.58 -0.87 -7.21
N SER A 204 -18.24 0.15 -8.01
CA SER A 204 -17.67 -0.02 -9.35
C SER A 204 -16.15 -0.26 -9.30
N GLU A 205 -15.56 -0.59 -10.44
CA GLU A 205 -14.12 -0.77 -10.60
C GLU A 205 -13.52 -1.76 -9.57
N ALA A 206 -14.24 -2.83 -9.26
CA ALA A 206 -13.76 -3.85 -8.35
C ALA A 206 -12.64 -4.67 -8.99
N GLN A 207 -11.63 -5.04 -8.19
CA GLN A 207 -10.48 -5.83 -8.61
C GLN A 207 -10.41 -7.13 -7.83
N THR A 208 -10.32 -8.24 -8.55
CA THR A 208 -10.05 -9.57 -7.98
C THR A 208 -8.56 -9.73 -7.72
N GLY A 209 -8.21 -10.24 -6.54
CA GLY A 209 -6.81 -10.41 -6.16
C GLY A 209 -6.61 -10.54 -4.66
N ASP A 210 -5.37 -10.54 -4.26
CA ASP A 210 -4.92 -10.66 -2.88
C ASP A 210 -4.24 -9.36 -2.42
N ILE A 211 -4.48 -8.97 -1.17
CA ILE A 211 -3.74 -7.92 -0.47
C ILE A 211 -3.11 -8.55 0.78
N GLY A 212 -1.78 -8.51 0.85
CA GLY A 212 -1.03 -8.99 2.00
C GLY A 212 -1.04 -7.97 3.15
N PHE A 213 -0.82 -6.71 2.81
CA PHE A 213 -0.92 -5.60 3.76
C PHE A 213 -1.12 -4.25 3.05
N VAL A 214 -1.61 -3.29 3.82
CA VAL A 214 -1.63 -1.86 3.50
C VAL A 214 -1.12 -1.08 4.71
N LYS A 215 -0.06 -0.30 4.52
CA LYS A 215 0.56 0.52 5.55
C LYS A 215 0.61 1.98 5.09
N VAL A 216 0.33 2.90 6.00
CA VAL A 216 0.43 4.34 5.72
C VAL A 216 1.41 4.99 6.66
N TYR A 217 2.30 5.76 6.09
CA TYR A 217 3.28 6.56 6.80
C TYR A 217 2.93 8.05 6.69
N ASN A 218 3.04 8.76 7.79
CA ASN A 218 2.97 10.22 7.82
C ASN A 218 4.34 10.77 7.41
N GLY A 219 4.45 11.19 6.15
CA GLY A 219 5.67 11.67 5.52
C GLY A 219 6.06 10.88 4.27
N VAL A 220 6.99 11.45 3.52
CA VAL A 220 7.53 10.86 2.29
C VAL A 220 8.69 9.93 2.64
N LEU A 221 8.56 8.65 2.31
CA LEU A 221 9.66 7.71 2.40
C LEU A 221 10.68 7.97 1.28
N THR A 222 11.95 7.92 1.64
CA THR A 222 13.06 7.97 0.68
C THR A 222 13.21 6.63 -0.05
N LEU A 223 13.97 6.60 -1.15
CA LEU A 223 14.31 5.34 -1.84
C LEU A 223 14.99 4.34 -0.88
N SER A 224 15.87 4.81 0.00
CA SER A 224 16.52 3.96 1.00
C SER A 224 15.53 3.34 1.98
N ASP A 225 14.52 4.12 2.43
CA ASP A 225 13.46 3.61 3.30
C ASP A 225 12.64 2.53 2.58
N VAL A 226 12.28 2.79 1.33
CA VAL A 226 11.52 1.87 0.49
C VAL A 226 12.28 0.57 0.26
N GLN A 227 13.59 0.65 -0.04
CA GLN A 227 14.46 -0.52 -0.19
C GLN A 227 14.59 -1.32 1.10
N SER A 228 14.69 -0.67 2.24
CA SER A 228 14.74 -1.31 3.55
C SER A 228 13.44 -2.06 3.87
N LEU A 229 12.29 -1.43 3.62
CA LEU A 229 10.98 -2.07 3.78
C LEU A 229 10.82 -3.26 2.85
N TYR A 230 11.21 -3.13 1.58
CA TYR A 230 11.21 -4.26 0.66
C TYR A 230 12.06 -5.42 1.18
N GLY A 231 13.27 -5.15 1.65
CA GLY A 231 14.15 -6.15 2.28
C GLY A 231 13.50 -6.88 3.45
N THR A 232 12.71 -6.16 4.25
CA THR A 232 12.00 -6.72 5.40
C THR A 232 10.86 -7.66 5.01
N TYR A 233 10.09 -7.31 3.97
CA TYR A 233 8.85 -8.02 3.66
C TYR A 233 8.96 -9.01 2.49
N LYS A 234 9.95 -8.89 1.63
CA LYS A 234 10.05 -9.67 0.39
C LYS A 234 10.00 -11.19 0.59
N ALA A 235 10.67 -11.71 1.61
CA ALA A 235 10.73 -13.16 1.88
C ALA A 235 9.33 -13.76 2.15
N ARG A 236 8.41 -12.98 2.73
CA ARG A 236 7.04 -13.42 2.99
C ARG A 236 6.27 -13.74 1.70
N PHE A 237 6.62 -13.08 0.59
CA PHE A 237 5.95 -13.21 -0.69
C PHE A 237 6.77 -13.99 -1.74
N GLY A 238 7.81 -14.70 -1.27
CA GLY A 238 8.60 -15.58 -2.11
C GLY A 238 9.71 -14.91 -2.91
N TYR A 239 10.28 -13.79 -2.41
CA TYR A 239 11.32 -12.99 -3.07
C TYR A 239 12.67 -13.06 -2.38
#